data_9474db4de53e6d3ee3e6e3dacc397893
#
_entry.id   9474db4de53e6d3ee3e6e3dacc397893
#
_cell.length_a   1.000
_cell.length_b   1.000
_cell.length_c   1.000
_cell.angle_alpha   90.00
_cell.angle_beta   90.00
_cell.angle_gamma   90.00
#
_symmetry.space_group_name_H-M   'P 1'
#
loop_
_entity.id
_entity.type
_entity.pdbx_description
1 polymer ?
#
loop_
_entity_poly.entity_id
_entity_poly.type
_entity_poly.pdbx_seq_one_letter_code
_entity_poly.pdbx_strand_id
1 'polypeptide(L)'
;MNIDFDLTDLRLFVHVVEGGSITAGARATNLSLAACSERVQGMEQALATPLLTRGRRGVLPTAAGLTLLQHARTVLEQAGRLRLDLEEHARSRRHHIALIGTSAAMREYLPDALGDFLARHPQVNVTVAEAASEDSVQAVLAGSADIAFVTERPAIEGLELYPVAMNRFALAVPRGHPLVLKAGGGEISEALADGCDVVGLPAGGALQDTWDQRVAGRGAALNHRVRVPSFDAQLRLVERGVGIALLPEATARRGARSMSIEVLPLSDAYLMRRLLVCVQRLSALPPDTQALVEQLRHAYRAPAAGGGAAGQPGAA
;
A
#
# COMPACT_ATOMS: atom_id res chain seq x y z
N MET A 1 36.17 -0.21 -0.59
CA MET A 1 35.53 -1.43 -1.10
C MET A 1 35.22 -1.14 -2.56
N ASN A 2 35.94 -1.77 -3.48
CA ASN A 2 35.74 -1.54 -4.93
C ASN A 2 34.59 -2.45 -5.36
N ILE A 3 33.51 -1.88 -5.86
CA ILE A 3 32.41 -2.64 -6.46
C ILE A 3 32.67 -2.58 -7.97
N ASP A 4 33.03 -3.72 -8.56
CA ASP A 4 33.45 -3.79 -9.95
C ASP A 4 32.27 -3.87 -10.94
N PHE A 5 31.13 -3.22 -10.61
CA PHE A 5 29.96 -3.06 -11.48
C PHE A 5 29.26 -1.72 -11.23
N ASP A 6 28.55 -1.20 -12.23
CA ASP A 6 27.96 0.14 -12.26
C ASP A 6 26.42 0.15 -12.20
N LEU A 7 25.82 1.35 -12.20
CA LEU A 7 24.37 1.50 -12.21
C LEU A 7 23.69 0.91 -13.45
N THR A 8 24.44 0.82 -14.57
CA THR A 8 23.94 0.19 -15.79
C THR A 8 23.81 -1.31 -15.61
N ASP A 9 24.78 -1.92 -14.90
CA ASP A 9 24.75 -3.35 -14.55
C ASP A 9 23.60 -3.66 -13.61
N LEU A 10 23.37 -2.81 -12.60
CA LEU A 10 22.22 -2.98 -11.69
C LEU A 10 20.90 -2.87 -12.43
N ARG A 11 20.74 -1.87 -13.32
CA ARG A 11 19.53 -1.70 -14.14
C ARG A 11 19.33 -2.89 -15.07
N LEU A 12 20.38 -3.33 -15.72
CA LEU A 12 20.37 -4.50 -16.58
C LEU A 12 19.89 -5.75 -15.82
N PHE A 13 20.48 -6.00 -14.64
CA PHE A 13 20.14 -7.15 -13.81
C PHE A 13 18.66 -7.14 -13.41
N VAL A 14 18.14 -6.01 -12.97
CA VAL A 14 16.69 -5.84 -12.65
C VAL A 14 15.84 -6.25 -13.86
N HIS A 15 16.12 -5.70 -15.04
CA HIS A 15 15.33 -6.02 -16.25
C HIS A 15 15.48 -7.46 -16.72
N VAL A 16 16.63 -8.09 -16.53
CA VAL A 16 16.84 -9.51 -16.84
C VAL A 16 15.97 -10.39 -15.95
N VAL A 17 15.92 -10.11 -14.65
CA VAL A 17 15.12 -10.89 -13.68
C VAL A 17 13.64 -10.66 -13.92
N GLU A 18 13.18 -9.42 -14.07
CA GLU A 18 11.77 -9.08 -14.31
C GLU A 18 11.25 -9.60 -15.65
N GLY A 19 12.09 -9.53 -16.68
CA GLY A 19 11.78 -10.05 -18.02
C GLY A 19 11.98 -11.56 -18.19
N GLY A 20 12.52 -12.25 -17.18
CA GLY A 20 12.78 -13.69 -17.19
C GLY A 20 13.79 -14.16 -18.25
N SER A 21 14.52 -13.25 -18.91
CA SER A 21 15.50 -13.60 -19.94
C SER A 21 16.54 -12.49 -20.15
N ILE A 22 17.77 -12.90 -20.53
CA ILE A 22 18.84 -11.96 -20.89
C ILE A 22 18.43 -11.13 -22.12
N THR A 23 17.67 -11.70 -23.05
CA THR A 23 17.16 -10.99 -24.24
C THR A 23 16.19 -9.87 -23.87
N ALA A 24 15.30 -10.09 -22.88
CA ALA A 24 14.39 -9.06 -22.40
C ALA A 24 15.16 -7.92 -21.72
N GLY A 25 16.15 -8.25 -20.88
CA GLY A 25 17.04 -7.25 -20.27
C GLY A 25 17.83 -6.44 -21.29
N ALA A 26 18.37 -7.09 -22.32
CA ALA A 26 19.10 -6.43 -23.39
C ALA A 26 18.23 -5.41 -24.14
N ARG A 27 16.99 -5.77 -24.47
CA ARG A 27 16.01 -4.86 -25.11
C ARG A 27 15.67 -3.67 -24.21
N ALA A 28 15.41 -3.90 -22.92
CA ALA A 28 15.04 -2.85 -21.99
C ALA A 28 16.17 -1.84 -21.72
N THR A 29 17.44 -2.27 -21.87
CA THR A 29 18.63 -1.43 -21.65
C THR A 29 19.28 -0.92 -22.93
N ASN A 30 18.72 -1.23 -24.11
CA ASN A 30 19.29 -0.89 -25.42
C ASN A 30 20.73 -1.45 -25.62
N LEU A 31 21.02 -2.61 -25.05
CA LEU A 31 22.30 -3.30 -25.20
C LEU A 31 22.17 -4.48 -26.18
N SER A 32 23.30 -4.89 -26.78
CA SER A 32 23.35 -6.15 -27.52
C SER A 32 23.25 -7.34 -26.56
N LEU A 33 22.72 -8.47 -27.03
CA LEU A 33 22.62 -9.69 -26.24
C LEU A 33 23.99 -10.16 -25.71
N ALA A 34 25.04 -10.03 -26.53
CA ALA A 34 26.41 -10.38 -26.14
C ALA A 34 26.93 -9.51 -25.00
N ALA A 35 26.78 -8.18 -25.11
CA ALA A 35 27.19 -7.23 -24.08
C ALA A 35 26.40 -7.45 -22.76
N CYS A 36 25.08 -7.74 -22.86
CA CYS A 36 24.25 -8.04 -21.72
C CYS A 36 24.72 -9.31 -20.98
N SER A 37 25.03 -10.38 -21.73
CA SER A 37 25.55 -11.64 -21.16
C SER A 37 26.92 -11.45 -20.51
N GLU A 38 27.82 -10.68 -21.14
CA GLU A 38 29.14 -10.36 -20.62
C GLU A 38 29.08 -9.57 -19.32
N ARG A 39 28.22 -8.53 -19.24
CA ARG A 39 28.03 -7.74 -18.04
C ARG A 39 27.48 -8.56 -16.88
N VAL A 40 26.49 -9.43 -17.11
CA VAL A 40 25.97 -10.33 -16.07
C VAL A 40 27.06 -11.29 -15.59
N GLN A 41 27.86 -11.86 -16.51
CA GLN A 41 29.00 -12.72 -16.14
C GLN A 41 30.06 -11.95 -15.35
N GLY A 42 30.34 -10.70 -15.72
CA GLY A 42 31.26 -9.83 -14.99
C GLY A 42 30.79 -9.58 -13.53
N MET A 43 29.49 -9.34 -13.32
CA MET A 43 28.92 -9.21 -11.96
C MET A 43 29.08 -10.53 -11.16
N GLU A 44 28.80 -11.67 -11.77
CA GLU A 44 28.94 -12.98 -11.12
C GLU A 44 30.42 -13.29 -10.77
N GLN A 45 31.35 -12.88 -11.62
CA GLN A 45 32.80 -13.01 -11.37
C GLN A 45 33.26 -12.07 -10.25
N ALA A 46 32.85 -10.81 -10.28
CA ALA A 46 33.21 -9.83 -9.26
C ALA A 46 32.71 -10.23 -7.86
N LEU A 47 31.54 -10.88 -7.80
CA LEU A 47 30.94 -11.37 -6.56
C LEU A 47 31.35 -12.81 -6.21
N ALA A 48 32.09 -13.48 -7.07
CA ALA A 48 32.44 -14.90 -6.95
C ALA A 48 31.22 -15.82 -6.67
N THR A 49 30.04 -15.43 -7.17
CA THR A 49 28.77 -16.09 -6.86
C THR A 49 27.83 -16.01 -8.06
N PRO A 50 27.19 -17.13 -8.47
CA PRO A 50 26.19 -17.09 -9.53
C PRO A 50 24.94 -16.32 -9.05
N LEU A 51 24.49 -15.39 -9.88
CA LEU A 51 23.31 -14.57 -9.62
C LEU A 51 22.07 -15.11 -10.34
N LEU A 52 22.27 -15.83 -11.45
CA LEU A 52 21.19 -16.38 -12.26
C LEU A 52 21.39 -17.90 -12.49
N THR A 53 20.28 -18.62 -12.46
CA THR A 53 20.18 -20.00 -12.98
C THR A 53 19.58 -19.97 -14.37
N ARG A 54 20.22 -20.67 -15.34
CA ARG A 54 19.75 -20.76 -16.72
C ARG A 54 18.97 -22.07 -16.92
N GLY A 55 17.76 -21.99 -17.43
CA GLY A 55 16.92 -23.14 -17.71
C GLY A 55 16.28 -23.09 -19.10
N ARG A 56 15.55 -24.15 -19.46
CA ARG A 56 14.84 -24.22 -20.75
C ARG A 56 13.77 -23.15 -20.94
N ARG A 57 13.29 -22.52 -19.85
CA ARG A 57 12.26 -21.49 -19.85
C ARG A 57 12.78 -20.07 -19.62
N GLY A 58 14.10 -19.87 -19.65
CA GLY A 58 14.71 -18.56 -19.41
C GLY A 58 15.69 -18.53 -18.23
N VAL A 59 15.76 -17.43 -17.52
CA VAL A 59 16.63 -17.26 -16.34
C VAL A 59 15.80 -17.00 -15.09
N LEU A 60 16.27 -17.53 -13.97
CA LEU A 60 15.70 -17.28 -12.64
C LEU A 60 16.82 -16.80 -11.71
N PRO A 61 16.55 -15.87 -10.78
CA PRO A 61 17.54 -15.44 -9.80
C PRO A 61 17.85 -16.55 -8.79
N THR A 62 19.13 -16.65 -8.40
CA THR A 62 19.56 -17.43 -7.25
C THR A 62 19.19 -16.71 -5.94
N ALA A 63 19.47 -17.30 -4.76
CA ALA A 63 19.34 -16.59 -3.49
C ALA A 63 20.18 -15.30 -3.44
N ALA A 64 21.43 -15.35 -3.93
CA ALA A 64 22.29 -14.18 -4.09
C ALA A 64 21.73 -13.19 -5.11
N GLY A 65 21.15 -13.68 -6.21
CA GLY A 65 20.46 -12.85 -7.20
C GLY A 65 19.24 -12.13 -6.64
N LEU A 66 18.45 -12.75 -5.77
CA LEU A 66 17.32 -12.10 -5.09
C LEU A 66 17.80 -10.99 -4.14
N THR A 67 18.87 -11.23 -3.40
CA THR A 67 19.50 -10.22 -2.54
C THR A 67 19.99 -9.04 -3.38
N LEU A 68 20.70 -9.30 -4.48
CA LEU A 68 21.16 -8.25 -5.38
C LEU A 68 20.00 -7.48 -5.99
N LEU A 69 18.92 -8.15 -6.41
CA LEU A 69 17.73 -7.51 -6.98
C LEU A 69 17.12 -6.49 -6.01
N GLN A 70 16.98 -6.86 -4.74
CA GLN A 70 16.45 -5.97 -3.69
C GLN A 70 17.34 -4.74 -3.52
N HIS A 71 18.65 -4.92 -3.35
CA HIS A 71 19.58 -3.80 -3.21
C HIS A 71 19.72 -2.96 -4.48
N ALA A 72 19.72 -3.60 -5.66
CA ALA A 72 19.78 -2.91 -6.94
C ALA A 72 18.61 -1.95 -7.14
N ARG A 73 17.39 -2.37 -6.80
CA ARG A 73 16.21 -1.49 -6.84
C ARG A 73 16.40 -0.27 -5.94
N THR A 74 16.80 -0.47 -4.70
CA THR A 74 17.05 0.63 -3.75
C THR A 74 18.10 1.61 -4.24
N VAL A 75 19.23 1.11 -4.76
CA VAL A 75 20.32 1.97 -5.30
C VAL A 75 19.85 2.76 -6.53
N LEU A 76 19.12 2.11 -7.43
CA LEU A 76 18.60 2.78 -8.64
C LEU A 76 17.56 3.84 -8.30
N GLU A 77 16.71 3.61 -7.31
CA GLU A 77 15.76 4.60 -6.81
C GLU A 77 16.49 5.80 -6.20
N GLN A 78 17.51 5.57 -5.37
CA GLN A 78 18.31 6.66 -4.79
C GLN A 78 19.08 7.46 -5.85
N ALA A 79 19.64 6.79 -6.87
CA ALA A 79 20.26 7.48 -8.00
C ALA A 79 19.25 8.30 -8.82
N GLY A 80 18.02 7.82 -8.96
CA GLY A 80 16.92 8.56 -9.55
C GLY A 80 16.54 9.80 -8.75
N ARG A 81 16.46 9.70 -7.43
CA ARG A 81 16.22 10.82 -6.51
C ARG A 81 17.31 11.86 -6.58
N LEU A 82 18.56 11.45 -6.46
CA LEU A 82 19.72 12.35 -6.59
C LEU A 82 19.63 13.17 -7.88
N ARG A 83 19.27 12.54 -8.98
CA ARG A 83 19.09 13.23 -10.25
C ARG A 83 17.95 14.26 -10.20
N LEU A 84 16.80 13.88 -9.63
CA LEU A 84 15.65 14.80 -9.47
C LEU A 84 16.01 15.98 -8.58
N ASP A 85 16.67 15.74 -7.45
CA ASP A 85 17.11 16.78 -6.51
C ASP A 85 18.08 17.76 -7.18
N LEU A 86 19.02 17.25 -7.98
CA LEU A 86 19.96 18.09 -8.74
C LEU A 86 19.29 18.85 -9.89
N GLU A 87 18.34 18.22 -10.60
CA GLU A 87 17.54 18.91 -11.64
C GLU A 87 16.65 19.99 -11.01
N GLU A 88 16.19 19.80 -9.79
CA GLU A 88 15.41 20.76 -9.02
C GLU A 88 16.25 21.97 -8.59
N HIS A 89 17.49 21.75 -8.18
CA HIS A 89 18.46 22.83 -7.95
C HIS A 89 18.76 23.64 -9.21
N ALA A 90 18.76 23.00 -10.39
CA ALA A 90 19.00 23.66 -11.69
C ALA A 90 17.77 24.39 -12.24
N ARG A 91 16.54 23.95 -11.89
CA ARG A 91 15.26 24.45 -12.45
C ARG A 91 14.45 25.36 -11.54
N SER A 92 15.01 25.79 -10.38
CA SER A 92 14.31 26.74 -9.49
C SER A 92 13.04 26.21 -8.78
N ARG A 93 13.18 25.84 -7.50
CA ARG A 93 12.20 26.03 -6.42
C ARG A 93 10.98 25.10 -6.29
N ARG A 94 10.95 23.90 -6.84
CA ARG A 94 9.87 22.99 -6.45
C ARG A 94 10.43 21.87 -5.57
N HIS A 95 9.97 21.81 -4.33
CA HIS A 95 10.32 20.73 -3.42
C HIS A 95 9.54 19.46 -3.80
N HIS A 96 10.21 18.32 -3.86
CA HIS A 96 9.60 17.03 -4.21
C HIS A 96 9.42 16.16 -2.97
N ILE A 97 8.21 15.67 -2.74
CA ILE A 97 7.88 14.76 -1.64
C ILE A 97 7.50 13.40 -2.21
N ALA A 98 8.18 12.35 -1.80
CA ALA A 98 7.83 10.98 -2.15
C ALA A 98 7.01 10.33 -1.03
N LEU A 99 5.78 9.93 -1.36
CA LEU A 99 4.83 9.33 -0.45
C LEU A 99 4.48 7.92 -0.92
N ILE A 100 4.44 6.96 0.01
CA ILE A 100 4.11 5.57 -0.26
C ILE A 100 3.12 5.04 0.77
N GLY A 101 2.26 4.10 0.40
CA GLY A 101 1.37 3.49 1.40
C GLY A 101 0.33 2.54 0.83
N THR A 102 -0.54 2.06 1.71
CA THR A 102 -1.57 1.08 1.35
C THR A 102 -2.68 1.69 0.50
N SER A 103 -3.33 0.86 -0.35
CA SER A 103 -4.47 1.24 -1.19
C SER A 103 -5.57 1.99 -0.43
N ALA A 104 -5.88 1.55 0.79
CA ALA A 104 -6.91 2.19 1.62
C ALA A 104 -6.51 3.62 2.00
N ALA A 105 -5.25 3.84 2.42
CA ALA A 105 -4.73 5.17 2.73
C ALA A 105 -4.75 6.09 1.52
N MET A 106 -4.28 5.56 0.38
CA MET A 106 -4.16 6.31 -0.88
C MET A 106 -5.51 6.77 -1.44
N ARG A 107 -6.55 5.97 -1.26
CA ARG A 107 -7.87 6.25 -1.84
C ARG A 107 -8.80 7.02 -0.92
N GLU A 108 -8.70 6.79 0.40
CA GLU A 108 -9.66 7.32 1.35
C GLU A 108 -9.21 8.61 2.04
N TYR A 109 -7.90 8.74 2.28
CA TYR A 109 -7.40 9.80 3.15
C TYR A 109 -6.51 10.80 2.42
N LEU A 110 -5.72 10.32 1.49
CA LEU A 110 -4.70 11.14 0.86
C LEU A 110 -5.23 12.18 -0.12
N PRO A 111 -6.24 11.91 -0.99
CA PRO A 111 -6.64 12.86 -2.03
C PRO A 111 -7.09 14.21 -1.47
N ASP A 112 -7.95 14.20 -0.45
CA ASP A 112 -8.46 15.44 0.16
C ASP A 112 -7.33 16.22 0.85
N ALA A 113 -6.49 15.52 1.62
CA ALA A 113 -5.38 16.14 2.33
C ALA A 113 -4.32 16.72 1.37
N LEU A 114 -4.01 16.00 0.27
CA LEU A 114 -3.08 16.50 -0.75
C LEU A 114 -3.69 17.64 -1.56
N GLY A 115 -4.97 17.59 -1.89
CA GLY A 115 -5.66 18.66 -2.59
C GLY A 115 -5.53 19.98 -1.83
N ASP A 116 -5.86 19.97 -0.54
CA ASP A 116 -5.74 21.14 0.34
C ASP A 116 -4.29 21.60 0.54
N PHE A 117 -3.35 20.65 0.62
CA PHE A 117 -1.94 20.97 0.79
C PHE A 117 -1.35 21.62 -0.45
N LEU A 118 -1.49 20.99 -1.61
CA LEU A 118 -0.92 21.46 -2.87
C LEU A 118 -1.51 22.80 -3.32
N ALA A 119 -2.78 23.07 -3.00
CA ALA A 119 -3.38 24.38 -3.25
C ALA A 119 -2.69 25.51 -2.46
N ARG A 120 -2.15 25.24 -1.28
CA ARG A 120 -1.42 26.20 -0.43
C ARG A 120 0.09 26.20 -0.67
N HIS A 121 0.62 25.15 -1.26
CA HIS A 121 2.05 24.94 -1.53
C HIS A 121 2.31 24.71 -3.03
N PRO A 122 2.12 25.72 -3.90
CA PRO A 122 2.24 25.58 -5.35
C PRO A 122 3.67 25.24 -5.81
N GLN A 123 4.66 25.42 -4.93
CA GLN A 123 6.07 25.07 -5.17
C GLN A 123 6.38 23.61 -4.84
N VAL A 124 5.41 22.82 -4.33
CA VAL A 124 5.64 21.41 -3.96
C VAL A 124 5.09 20.48 -5.03
N ASN A 125 5.86 19.46 -5.36
CA ASN A 125 5.41 18.30 -6.13
C ASN A 125 5.35 17.08 -5.22
N VAL A 126 4.37 16.21 -5.41
CA VAL A 126 4.24 14.96 -4.65
C VAL A 126 4.13 13.78 -5.61
N THR A 127 4.96 12.76 -5.39
CA THR A 127 4.76 11.46 -6.04
C THR A 127 4.16 10.50 -5.03
N VAL A 128 3.15 9.78 -5.47
CA VAL A 128 2.43 8.80 -4.64
C VAL A 128 2.60 7.41 -5.22
N ALA A 129 3.08 6.47 -4.41
CA ALA A 129 3.20 5.06 -4.76
C ALA A 129 2.34 4.19 -3.84
N GLU A 130 1.80 3.09 -4.39
CA GLU A 130 1.03 2.12 -3.62
C GLU A 130 1.90 0.90 -3.30
N ALA A 131 1.95 0.51 -2.02
CA ALA A 131 2.66 -0.67 -1.56
C ALA A 131 2.05 -1.23 -0.26
N ALA A 132 2.43 -2.46 0.09
CA ALA A 132 2.12 -3.04 1.39
C ALA A 132 2.82 -2.27 2.53
N SER A 133 2.30 -2.37 3.75
CA SER A 133 2.86 -1.65 4.90
C SER A 133 4.33 -2.00 5.18
N GLU A 134 4.73 -3.25 4.98
CA GLU A 134 6.10 -3.72 5.14
C GLU A 134 7.05 -3.04 4.16
N ASP A 135 6.70 -3.06 2.88
CA ASP A 135 7.48 -2.44 1.81
C ASP A 135 7.54 -0.91 1.98
N SER A 136 6.42 -0.31 2.43
CA SER A 136 6.35 1.12 2.71
C SER A 136 7.28 1.54 3.84
N VAL A 137 7.39 0.73 4.90
CA VAL A 137 8.37 0.93 5.99
C VAL A 137 9.78 0.82 5.47
N GLN A 138 10.09 -0.21 4.67
CA GLN A 138 11.43 -0.37 4.10
C GLN A 138 11.80 0.79 3.18
N ALA A 139 10.85 1.30 2.41
CA ALA A 139 11.08 2.47 1.56
C ALA A 139 11.47 3.72 2.37
N VAL A 140 10.84 3.96 3.53
CA VAL A 140 11.21 5.07 4.42
C VAL A 140 12.57 4.82 5.08
N LEU A 141 12.86 3.62 5.58
CA LEU A 141 14.16 3.27 6.15
C LEU A 141 15.30 3.43 5.15
N ALA A 142 15.08 3.02 3.90
CA ALA A 142 16.05 3.17 2.82
C ALA A 142 16.15 4.61 2.29
N GLY A 143 15.27 5.54 2.73
CA GLY A 143 15.20 6.90 2.23
C GLY A 143 14.67 6.99 0.78
N SER A 144 14.00 5.97 0.26
CA SER A 144 13.34 6.01 -1.06
C SER A 144 11.93 6.60 -1.01
N ALA A 145 11.35 6.75 0.18
CA ALA A 145 10.16 7.55 0.46
C ALA A 145 10.39 8.47 1.66
N ASP A 146 9.78 9.66 1.64
CA ASP A 146 9.85 10.61 2.76
C ASP A 146 8.79 10.30 3.80
N ILE A 147 7.61 9.89 3.34
CA ILE A 147 6.42 9.63 4.14
C ILE A 147 5.83 8.29 3.72
N ALA A 148 5.52 7.44 4.71
CA ALA A 148 4.72 6.26 4.46
C ALA A 148 3.40 6.30 5.22
N PHE A 149 2.33 5.78 4.59
CA PHE A 149 1.09 5.41 5.26
C PHE A 149 1.07 3.91 5.53
N VAL A 150 1.02 3.54 6.79
CA VAL A 150 1.05 2.15 7.23
C VAL A 150 -0.10 1.83 8.17
N THR A 151 -0.52 0.57 8.20
CA THR A 151 -1.45 0.10 9.21
C THR A 151 -0.72 -0.03 10.55
N GLU A 152 -1.44 0.10 11.66
CA GLU A 152 -0.91 -0.03 13.01
C GLU A 152 0.02 -1.24 13.17
N ARG A 153 1.16 -0.99 13.77
CA ARG A 153 2.22 -1.96 14.03
C ARG A 153 3.05 -1.54 15.24
N PRO A 154 3.84 -2.45 15.82
CA PRO A 154 4.80 -2.09 16.86
C PRO A 154 5.75 -0.98 16.43
N ALA A 155 6.29 -0.26 17.39
CA ALA A 155 7.36 0.71 17.13
C ALA A 155 8.53 0.04 16.39
N ILE A 156 9.08 0.77 15.43
CA ILE A 156 10.22 0.32 14.64
C ILE A 156 11.37 1.25 14.93
N GLU A 157 12.51 0.68 15.29
CA GLU A 157 13.72 1.47 15.56
C GLU A 157 14.10 2.32 14.34
N GLY A 158 14.43 3.58 14.60
CA GLY A 158 14.79 4.54 13.54
C GLY A 158 13.59 5.19 12.82
N LEU A 159 12.35 4.92 13.24
CA LEU A 159 11.15 5.52 12.66
C LEU A 159 10.24 6.18 13.69
N GLU A 160 9.65 7.29 13.30
CA GLU A 160 8.61 7.99 14.05
C GLU A 160 7.24 7.67 13.43
N LEU A 161 6.28 7.25 14.28
CA LEU A 161 4.95 6.83 13.88
C LEU A 161 3.90 7.77 14.46
N TYR A 162 3.04 8.33 13.62
CA TYR A 162 2.00 9.28 14.00
C TYR A 162 0.62 8.76 13.64
N PRO A 163 -0.31 8.55 14.60
CA PRO A 163 -1.68 8.19 14.29
C PRO A 163 -2.37 9.30 13.50
N VAL A 164 -3.04 8.93 12.40
CA VAL A 164 -3.75 9.88 11.53
C VAL A 164 -5.22 9.55 11.34
N ALA A 165 -5.61 8.27 11.40
CA ALA A 165 -6.99 7.86 11.26
C ALA A 165 -7.26 6.49 11.87
N MET A 166 -8.54 6.19 12.07
CA MET A 166 -9.04 4.84 12.33
C MET A 166 -9.70 4.32 11.05
N ASN A 167 -9.10 3.30 10.46
CA ASN A 167 -9.68 2.63 9.30
C ASN A 167 -10.65 1.55 9.80
N ARG A 168 -11.94 1.74 9.52
CA ARG A 168 -13.01 0.78 9.80
C ARG A 168 -13.40 0.06 8.51
N PHE A 169 -13.80 -1.19 8.64
CA PHE A 169 -14.29 -1.98 7.51
C PHE A 169 -15.78 -2.28 7.67
N ALA A 170 -16.42 -2.52 6.54
CA ALA A 170 -17.84 -2.84 6.45
C ALA A 170 -18.06 -3.91 5.37
N LEU A 171 -19.18 -4.59 5.44
CA LEU A 171 -19.69 -5.36 4.31
C LEU A 171 -20.55 -4.45 3.43
N ALA A 172 -20.23 -4.41 2.15
CA ALA A 172 -21.15 -3.93 1.13
C ALA A 172 -21.99 -5.12 0.65
N VAL A 173 -23.29 -4.93 0.66
CA VAL A 173 -24.26 -5.96 0.24
C VAL A 173 -25.23 -5.39 -0.80
N PRO A 174 -25.81 -6.20 -1.69
CA PRO A 174 -26.88 -5.76 -2.58
C PRO A 174 -28.06 -5.22 -1.76
N ARG A 175 -28.79 -4.27 -2.32
CA ARG A 175 -29.98 -3.73 -1.68
C ARG A 175 -31.00 -4.83 -1.40
N GLY A 176 -31.53 -4.87 -0.17
CA GLY A 176 -32.48 -5.89 0.29
C GLY A 176 -31.85 -7.25 0.59
N HIS A 177 -30.54 -7.35 0.71
CA HIS A 177 -29.84 -8.58 1.09
C HIS A 177 -30.27 -9.06 2.50
N PRO A 178 -30.45 -10.36 2.74
CA PRO A 178 -30.93 -10.88 4.03
C PRO A 178 -30.11 -10.43 5.26
N LEU A 179 -28.82 -10.14 5.09
CA LEU A 179 -27.96 -9.62 6.18
C LEU A 179 -28.42 -8.25 6.69
N VAL A 180 -29.10 -7.45 5.86
CA VAL A 180 -29.62 -6.13 6.27
C VAL A 180 -30.66 -6.28 7.39
N LEU A 181 -31.56 -7.26 7.25
CA LEU A 181 -32.56 -7.58 8.28
C LEU A 181 -31.90 -8.10 9.57
N LYS A 182 -30.85 -8.92 9.44
CA LYS A 182 -30.11 -9.42 10.59
C LYS A 182 -29.34 -8.32 11.33
N ALA A 183 -28.88 -7.29 10.61
CA ALA A 183 -28.16 -6.16 11.17
C ALA A 183 -29.06 -5.26 12.02
N GLY A 184 -30.35 -5.15 11.71
CA GLY A 184 -31.29 -4.33 12.46
C GLY A 184 -30.88 -2.84 12.55
N GLY A 185 -30.05 -2.35 11.64
CA GLY A 185 -29.50 -0.99 11.63
C GLY A 185 -28.24 -0.78 12.50
N GLY A 186 -27.71 -1.84 13.15
CA GLY A 186 -26.51 -1.79 13.99
C GLY A 186 -25.26 -2.35 13.31
N GLU A 187 -24.18 -2.44 14.07
CA GLU A 187 -22.96 -3.14 13.67
C GLU A 187 -23.19 -4.65 13.75
N ILE A 188 -22.56 -5.41 12.84
CA ILE A 188 -22.65 -6.87 12.80
C ILE A 188 -21.26 -7.50 12.90
N SER A 189 -21.21 -8.76 13.35
CA SER A 189 -20.00 -9.55 13.24
C SER A 189 -19.81 -10.05 11.80
N GLU A 190 -18.58 -10.09 11.35
CA GLU A 190 -18.21 -10.65 10.04
C GLU A 190 -18.58 -12.13 9.89
N ALA A 191 -18.77 -12.85 11.01
CA ALA A 191 -19.22 -14.23 11.02
C ALA A 191 -20.60 -14.42 10.37
N LEU A 192 -21.44 -13.39 10.30
CA LEU A 192 -22.71 -13.45 9.60
C LEU A 192 -22.55 -13.58 8.07
N ALA A 193 -21.36 -13.31 7.55
CA ALA A 193 -21.01 -13.50 6.14
C ALA A 193 -20.64 -14.94 5.78
N ASP A 194 -20.48 -15.84 6.79
CA ASP A 194 -20.11 -17.22 6.55
C ASP A 194 -21.15 -17.91 5.63
N GLY A 195 -20.65 -18.54 4.58
CA GLY A 195 -21.49 -19.19 3.57
C GLY A 195 -22.12 -18.25 2.51
N CYS A 196 -21.87 -16.95 2.59
CA CYS A 196 -22.30 -16.03 1.54
C CYS A 196 -21.37 -16.09 0.31
N ASP A 197 -21.94 -15.76 -0.84
CA ASP A 197 -21.17 -15.50 -2.06
C ASP A 197 -20.38 -14.21 -1.89
N VAL A 198 -19.09 -14.24 -2.23
CA VAL A 198 -18.17 -13.11 -2.00
C VAL A 198 -17.56 -12.61 -3.31
N VAL A 199 -17.53 -11.30 -3.45
CA VAL A 199 -16.70 -10.58 -4.41
C VAL A 199 -15.41 -10.18 -3.68
N GLY A 200 -14.34 -10.97 -3.85
CA GLY A 200 -13.08 -10.81 -3.11
C GLY A 200 -12.07 -9.91 -3.80
N LEU A 201 -11.03 -9.55 -3.06
CA LEU A 201 -9.77 -9.02 -3.60
C LEU A 201 -8.85 -10.17 -4.03
N PRO A 202 -7.79 -9.92 -4.82
CA PRO A 202 -6.77 -10.91 -5.12
C PRO A 202 -6.17 -11.52 -3.85
N ALA A 203 -5.76 -12.77 -3.91
CA ALA A 203 -5.00 -13.41 -2.85
C ALA A 203 -3.64 -12.73 -2.66
N GLY A 204 -3.07 -12.78 -1.45
CA GLY A 204 -1.84 -12.09 -1.08
C GLY A 204 -2.07 -10.66 -0.55
N GLY A 205 -3.32 -10.19 -0.51
CA GLY A 205 -3.68 -8.92 0.11
C GLY A 205 -4.04 -9.08 1.59
N ALA A 206 -3.39 -8.28 2.47
CA ALA A 206 -3.52 -8.43 3.92
C ALA A 206 -4.97 -8.41 4.44
N LEU A 207 -5.87 -7.65 3.81
CA LEU A 207 -7.28 -7.61 4.21
C LEU A 207 -7.99 -8.93 3.88
N GLN A 208 -7.88 -9.36 2.60
CA GLN A 208 -8.57 -10.56 2.13
C GLN A 208 -8.03 -11.81 2.81
N ASP A 209 -6.71 -11.95 2.90
CA ASP A 209 -6.07 -13.11 3.51
C ASP A 209 -6.43 -13.23 5.01
N THR A 210 -6.49 -12.10 5.73
CA THR A 210 -6.91 -12.09 7.13
C THR A 210 -8.37 -12.57 7.27
N TRP A 211 -9.27 -12.11 6.39
CA TRP A 211 -10.68 -12.53 6.41
C TRP A 211 -10.80 -14.00 6.08
N ASP A 212 -10.17 -14.47 5.01
CA ASP A 212 -10.17 -15.89 4.60
C ASP A 212 -9.67 -16.81 5.72
N GLN A 213 -8.56 -16.43 6.40
CA GLN A 213 -8.00 -17.19 7.52
C GLN A 213 -8.93 -17.24 8.73
N ARG A 214 -9.61 -16.14 9.05
CA ARG A 214 -10.54 -16.12 10.18
C ARG A 214 -11.77 -16.96 9.92
N VAL A 215 -12.32 -16.91 8.73
CA VAL A 215 -13.45 -17.74 8.32
C VAL A 215 -13.04 -19.22 8.36
N ALA A 216 -11.86 -19.56 7.83
CA ALA A 216 -11.33 -20.93 7.90
C ALA A 216 -11.09 -21.39 9.35
N GLY A 217 -10.62 -20.50 10.23
CA GLY A 217 -10.43 -20.78 11.66
C GLY A 217 -11.72 -21.10 12.42
N ARG A 218 -12.89 -20.71 11.89
CA ARG A 218 -14.22 -21.09 12.40
C ARG A 218 -14.79 -22.37 11.76
N GLY A 219 -14.01 -23.01 10.87
CA GLY A 219 -14.45 -24.20 10.12
C GLY A 219 -15.42 -23.88 8.99
N ALA A 220 -15.53 -22.61 8.59
CA ALA A 220 -16.32 -22.13 7.46
C ALA A 220 -15.43 -21.81 6.24
N ALA A 221 -16.04 -21.50 5.11
CA ALA A 221 -15.33 -21.04 3.92
C ALA A 221 -16.13 -19.93 3.23
N LEU A 222 -15.42 -18.94 2.68
CA LEU A 222 -16.02 -17.94 1.80
C LEU A 222 -16.13 -18.50 0.39
N ASN A 223 -17.30 -18.35 -0.22
CA ASN A 223 -17.50 -18.71 -1.63
C ASN A 223 -17.10 -17.53 -2.54
N HIS A 224 -15.82 -17.47 -2.90
CA HIS A 224 -15.32 -16.43 -3.80
C HIS A 224 -15.85 -16.66 -5.23
N ARG A 225 -16.97 -15.99 -5.61
CA ARG A 225 -17.51 -16.03 -6.96
C ARG A 225 -16.58 -15.38 -7.98
N VAL A 226 -15.89 -14.31 -7.55
CA VAL A 226 -14.93 -13.55 -8.35
C VAL A 226 -13.94 -12.81 -7.45
N ARG A 227 -12.72 -12.61 -7.93
CA ARG A 227 -11.71 -11.74 -7.30
C ARG A 227 -11.35 -10.62 -8.25
N VAL A 228 -11.40 -9.38 -7.77
CA VAL A 228 -11.13 -8.17 -8.56
C VAL A 228 -10.16 -7.24 -7.83
N PRO A 229 -9.29 -6.50 -8.55
CA PRO A 229 -8.17 -5.77 -7.95
C PRO A 229 -8.57 -4.42 -7.33
N SER A 230 -9.83 -4.00 -7.39
CA SER A 230 -10.25 -2.69 -6.88
C SER A 230 -11.58 -2.72 -6.14
N PHE A 231 -11.70 -1.84 -5.14
CA PHE A 231 -12.94 -1.66 -4.38
C PHE A 231 -14.10 -1.19 -5.27
N ASP A 232 -13.83 -0.35 -6.28
CA ASP A 232 -14.87 0.12 -7.20
C ASP A 232 -15.45 -1.05 -8.03
N ALA A 233 -14.58 -1.96 -8.49
CA ALA A 233 -15.03 -3.17 -9.18
C ALA A 233 -15.83 -4.09 -8.26
N GLN A 234 -15.42 -4.24 -6.98
CA GLN A 234 -16.20 -4.98 -5.98
C GLN A 234 -17.59 -4.37 -5.83
N LEU A 235 -17.70 -3.05 -5.61
CA LEU A 235 -18.99 -2.37 -5.42
C LEU A 235 -19.93 -2.53 -6.61
N ARG A 236 -19.41 -2.43 -7.83
CA ARG A 236 -20.22 -2.65 -9.07
C ARG A 236 -20.75 -4.07 -9.18
N LEU A 237 -19.97 -5.07 -8.77
CA LEU A 237 -20.40 -6.46 -8.80
C LEU A 237 -21.38 -6.76 -7.65
N VAL A 238 -21.19 -6.16 -6.48
CA VAL A 238 -22.15 -6.21 -5.37
C VAL A 238 -23.49 -5.62 -5.79
N GLU A 239 -23.50 -4.44 -6.42
CA GLU A 239 -24.73 -3.81 -6.95
C GLU A 239 -25.50 -4.72 -7.93
N ARG A 240 -24.77 -5.55 -8.68
CA ARG A 240 -25.36 -6.55 -9.61
C ARG A 240 -25.81 -7.85 -8.92
N GLY A 241 -25.71 -7.94 -7.60
CA GLY A 241 -26.13 -9.11 -6.84
C GLY A 241 -25.20 -10.32 -6.97
N VAL A 242 -23.93 -10.14 -7.39
CA VAL A 242 -22.98 -11.24 -7.55
C VAL A 242 -22.59 -11.84 -6.20
N GLY A 243 -22.59 -11.03 -5.14
CA GLY A 243 -22.24 -11.43 -3.77
C GLY A 243 -22.04 -10.20 -2.88
N ILE A 244 -21.43 -10.40 -1.72
CA ILE A 244 -21.08 -9.36 -0.76
C ILE A 244 -19.58 -9.06 -0.85
N ALA A 245 -19.14 -7.90 -0.33
CA ALA A 245 -17.73 -7.54 -0.32
C ALA A 245 -17.30 -6.92 1.01
N LEU A 246 -16.10 -7.26 1.48
CA LEU A 246 -15.43 -6.62 2.61
C LEU A 246 -14.51 -5.52 2.08
N LEU A 247 -14.72 -4.28 2.55
CA LEU A 247 -13.96 -3.11 2.08
C LEU A 247 -13.98 -1.99 3.15
N PRO A 248 -13.14 -0.94 3.01
CA PRO A 248 -13.18 0.19 3.93
C PRO A 248 -14.59 0.82 3.99
N GLU A 249 -15.06 1.09 5.20
CA GLU A 249 -16.41 1.63 5.43
C GLU A 249 -16.64 2.96 4.68
N ALA A 250 -15.64 3.84 4.64
CA ALA A 250 -15.73 5.10 3.92
C ALA A 250 -15.95 4.89 2.41
N THR A 251 -15.23 3.92 1.80
CA THR A 251 -15.44 3.54 0.39
C THR A 251 -16.86 3.01 0.17
N ALA A 252 -17.31 2.09 1.04
CA ALA A 252 -18.65 1.52 0.94
C ALA A 252 -19.74 2.61 1.02
N ARG A 253 -19.63 3.52 2.00
CA ARG A 253 -20.58 4.63 2.20
C ARG A 253 -20.56 5.62 1.02
N ARG A 254 -19.39 5.89 0.43
CA ARG A 254 -19.31 6.73 -0.77
C ARG A 254 -20.01 6.06 -1.94
N GLY A 255 -19.78 4.76 -2.17
CA GLY A 255 -20.46 3.99 -3.20
C GLY A 255 -21.98 3.96 -3.02
N ALA A 256 -22.46 3.79 -1.81
CA ALA A 256 -23.89 3.73 -1.48
C ALA A 256 -24.66 5.03 -1.78
N ARG A 257 -23.97 6.17 -2.00
CA ARG A 257 -24.61 7.42 -2.42
C ARG A 257 -25.15 7.38 -3.85
N SER A 258 -24.56 6.55 -4.69
CA SER A 258 -24.88 6.48 -6.14
C SER A 258 -25.19 5.08 -6.66
N MET A 259 -24.99 4.04 -5.84
CA MET A 259 -25.21 2.63 -6.20
C MET A 259 -26.31 2.01 -5.35
N SER A 260 -26.96 0.98 -5.88
CA SER A 260 -28.02 0.22 -5.19
C SER A 260 -27.42 -0.84 -4.25
N ILE A 261 -26.65 -0.40 -3.27
CA ILE A 261 -26.01 -1.23 -2.25
C ILE A 261 -26.38 -0.74 -0.84
N GLU A 262 -26.19 -1.59 0.14
CA GLU A 262 -26.28 -1.26 1.55
C GLU A 262 -24.96 -1.55 2.27
N VAL A 263 -24.68 -0.79 3.32
CA VAL A 263 -23.41 -0.84 4.05
C VAL A 263 -23.69 -1.34 5.47
N LEU A 264 -23.07 -2.44 5.84
CA LEU A 264 -23.20 -3.05 7.15
C LEU A 264 -21.87 -2.88 7.89
N PRO A 265 -21.78 -1.94 8.85
CA PRO A 265 -20.58 -1.74 9.65
C PRO A 265 -20.25 -2.99 10.46
N LEU A 266 -18.95 -3.27 10.65
CA LEU A 266 -18.48 -4.45 11.35
C LEU A 266 -17.98 -4.10 12.75
N SER A 267 -18.38 -4.91 13.75
CA SER A 267 -17.99 -4.74 15.16
C SER A 267 -16.68 -5.44 15.52
N ASP A 268 -16.14 -6.25 14.63
CA ASP A 268 -14.96 -7.07 14.90
C ASP A 268 -13.71 -6.21 15.07
N ALA A 269 -13.10 -6.27 16.25
CA ALA A 269 -11.99 -5.36 16.64
C ALA A 269 -10.80 -5.40 15.66
N TYR A 270 -10.49 -6.55 15.04
CA TYR A 270 -9.39 -6.64 14.08
C TYR A 270 -9.65 -5.91 12.76
N LEU A 271 -10.93 -5.56 12.48
CA LEU A 271 -11.36 -4.74 11.34
C LEU A 271 -11.38 -3.23 11.67
N MET A 272 -10.91 -2.87 12.87
CA MET A 272 -10.64 -1.49 13.26
C MET A 272 -9.13 -1.32 13.38
N ARG A 273 -8.50 -0.72 12.39
CA ARG A 273 -7.05 -0.58 12.34
C ARG A 273 -6.65 0.89 12.32
N ARG A 274 -5.74 1.28 13.20
CA ARG A 274 -5.13 2.61 13.13
C ARG A 274 -4.30 2.73 11.86
N LEU A 275 -4.49 3.83 11.16
CA LEU A 275 -3.63 4.27 10.08
C LEU A 275 -2.60 5.24 10.66
N LEU A 276 -1.34 4.99 10.36
CA LEU A 276 -0.22 5.76 10.86
C LEU A 276 0.52 6.40 9.69
N VAL A 277 0.98 7.63 9.87
CA VAL A 277 2.06 8.21 9.09
C VAL A 277 3.38 7.77 9.71
N CYS A 278 4.30 7.31 8.88
CA CYS A 278 5.62 6.83 9.23
C CYS A 278 6.67 7.68 8.52
N VAL A 279 7.64 8.19 9.26
CA VAL A 279 8.80 8.94 8.77
C VAL A 279 10.05 8.51 9.51
N GLN A 280 11.26 8.75 8.98
CA GLN A 280 12.50 8.47 9.73
C GLN A 280 12.61 9.38 10.96
N ARG A 281 12.65 10.69 10.74
CA ARG A 281 12.69 11.70 11.79
C ARG A 281 12.03 12.98 11.28
N LEU A 282 10.93 13.38 11.87
CA LEU A 282 10.18 14.54 11.41
C LEU A 282 11.03 15.81 11.38
N SER A 283 11.83 16.05 12.42
CA SER A 283 12.68 17.23 12.53
C SER A 283 13.81 17.30 11.50
N ALA A 284 14.14 16.19 10.85
CA ALA A 284 15.17 16.13 9.81
C ALA A 284 14.61 16.31 8.39
N LEU A 285 13.29 16.25 8.22
CA LEU A 285 12.64 16.45 6.94
C LEU A 285 12.64 17.93 6.51
N PRO A 286 12.57 18.24 5.21
CA PRO A 286 12.39 19.58 4.72
C PRO A 286 11.10 20.24 5.26
N PRO A 287 11.05 21.58 5.39
CA PRO A 287 9.89 22.28 6.00
C PRO A 287 8.56 21.97 5.33
N ASP A 288 8.50 21.87 4.01
CA ASP A 288 7.26 21.52 3.28
C ASP A 288 6.81 20.08 3.60
N THR A 289 7.75 19.15 3.72
CA THR A 289 7.44 17.75 4.10
C THR A 289 6.94 17.69 5.55
N GLN A 290 7.56 18.45 6.47
CA GLN A 290 7.07 18.56 7.84
C GLN A 290 5.64 19.13 7.88
N ALA A 291 5.36 20.18 7.10
CA ALA A 291 4.04 20.79 7.01
C ALA A 291 2.99 19.80 6.49
N LEU A 292 3.34 18.97 5.49
CA LEU A 292 2.44 17.92 5.00
C LEU A 292 2.15 16.88 6.08
N VAL A 293 3.16 16.39 6.80
CA VAL A 293 2.96 15.44 7.90
C VAL A 293 2.05 16.02 8.98
N GLU A 294 2.27 17.27 9.39
CA GLU A 294 1.43 17.93 10.39
C GLU A 294 -0.01 18.10 9.90
N GLN A 295 -0.21 18.47 8.64
CA GLN A 295 -1.56 18.54 8.05
C GLN A 295 -2.24 17.17 8.04
N LEU A 296 -1.55 16.09 7.66
CA LEU A 296 -2.06 14.72 7.67
C LEU A 296 -2.48 14.29 9.08
N ARG A 297 -1.72 14.67 10.10
CA ARG A 297 -2.05 14.43 11.51
C ARG A 297 -3.29 15.19 11.97
N HIS A 298 -3.50 16.40 11.46
CA HIS A 298 -4.63 17.26 11.89
C HIS A 298 -5.92 16.95 11.12
N ALA A 299 -5.83 16.63 9.84
CA ALA A 299 -6.98 16.35 8.97
C ALA A 299 -7.83 15.15 9.47
N TYR A 300 -7.18 14.22 10.16
CA TYR A 300 -7.78 12.95 10.61
C TYR A 300 -7.82 12.79 12.13
N ARG A 301 -7.79 13.88 12.90
CA ARG A 301 -8.16 13.81 14.32
C ARG A 301 -9.61 13.33 14.41
N ALA A 302 -9.80 12.08 14.86
CA ALA A 302 -11.13 11.57 15.15
C ALA A 302 -11.86 12.57 16.06
N PRO A 303 -13.14 12.87 15.81
CA PRO A 303 -13.92 13.58 16.81
C PRO A 303 -13.82 12.80 18.11
N ALA A 304 -13.46 13.48 19.21
CA ALA A 304 -13.37 12.87 20.53
C ALA A 304 -14.66 12.09 20.76
N ALA A 305 -14.52 10.81 21.14
CA ALA A 305 -15.66 9.96 21.43
C ALA A 305 -16.62 10.74 22.32
N GLY A 306 -17.83 10.98 21.81
CA GLY A 306 -18.84 11.78 22.50
C GLY A 306 -19.03 11.22 23.90
N GLY A 307 -18.83 12.08 24.89
CA GLY A 307 -19.01 11.74 26.29
C GLY A 307 -20.40 11.15 26.49
N GLY A 308 -20.42 9.92 26.97
CA GLY A 308 -21.62 9.30 27.48
C GLY A 308 -22.26 10.26 28.49
N ALA A 309 -23.47 10.67 28.21
CA ALA A 309 -24.27 11.44 29.16
C ALA A 309 -24.37 10.65 30.46
N ALA A 310 -23.64 11.10 31.48
CA ALA A 310 -23.83 10.65 32.83
C ALA A 310 -25.25 11.09 33.23
N GLY A 311 -26.17 10.12 33.34
CA GLY A 311 -27.46 10.32 33.94
C GLY A 311 -27.28 10.82 35.37
N GLN A 312 -27.74 12.01 35.67
CA GLN A 312 -27.92 12.50 37.03
C GLN A 312 -28.98 11.63 37.70
N PRO A 313 -28.74 11.12 38.92
CA PRO A 313 -29.84 10.62 39.73
C PRO A 313 -30.60 11.82 40.31
N GLY A 314 -31.87 11.97 39.91
CA GLY A 314 -32.79 12.92 40.51
C GLY A 314 -33.03 12.58 41.98
N ALA A 315 -32.79 13.56 42.83
CA ALA A 315 -33.26 13.60 44.19
C ALA A 315 -34.71 14.15 44.21
N ALA A 316 -35.58 13.40 44.86
CA ALA A 316 -36.66 13.78 45.76
C ALA A 316 -37.54 12.59 46.05
#